data_6a8592a931eb467d803b50913e51f6bc
#
_entry.id   6a8592a931eb467d803b50913e51f6bc
#
_cell.length_a   1.000
_cell.length_b   1.000
_cell.length_c   1.000
_cell.angle_alpha   90.00
_cell.angle_beta   90.00
_cell.angle_gamma   90.00
#
_symmetry.space_group_name_H-M   'P 1'
#
loop_
_entity.id
_entity.type
_entity.pdbx_description
1 polymer ?
#
loop_
_entity_poly.entity_id
_entity_poly.type
_entity_poly.pdbx_seq_one_letter_code
_entity_poly.pdbx_strand_id
1 'polypeptide(L)'
;MKMTTEEAFVKTLQMHGIEHAFGIIGSAFMPISDIFPQAGISFWDCAHEGSGGMMADGYTRASGKMSMMIAQNGPGITNFVTAVKTAYWNHTPLLLVTPQAANKTIGQGGFQEVEQMALFEDMVAYQEEVRDASRVAEVLNRVILNAKRASAPAQINMPRDFWTQVIDIDLPEIVSFERPNGGSDAIAQAAALLDSAAFPVILNGAGVILADGIEASKKLAERLDAPVCVGYQHNDAFPGSHPLFAGPLGYNGSKAAMELILKADVVLCLGTRLNPFSTLPGYGIDYWPKDAKIIQVDINADRIGLTKKV
;
A
#
# COMPACT_ATOMS: atom_id res chain seq x y z
N MET A 1 -0.21 32.39 -4.66
CA MET A 1 0.07 33.12 -3.40
C MET A 1 1.54 33.01 -3.04
N LYS A 2 2.15 34.06 -2.43
CA LYS A 2 3.54 34.00 -2.00
C LYS A 2 3.67 33.22 -0.69
N MET A 3 4.52 32.20 -0.69
CA MET A 3 4.89 31.40 0.49
C MET A 3 6.26 30.75 0.24
N THR A 4 6.85 30.16 1.28
CA THR A 4 8.07 29.40 1.11
C THR A 4 7.78 28.00 0.57
N THR A 5 8.77 27.36 -0.02
CA THR A 5 8.64 26.00 -0.57
C THR A 5 8.28 24.98 0.50
N GLU A 6 8.87 25.12 1.70
CA GLU A 6 8.54 24.26 2.84
C GLU A 6 7.10 24.46 3.34
N GLU A 7 6.59 25.71 3.36
CA GLU A 7 5.18 25.96 3.66
C GLU A 7 4.25 25.32 2.64
N ALA A 8 4.55 25.43 1.36
CA ALA A 8 3.78 24.80 0.28
C ALA A 8 3.79 23.29 0.39
N PHE A 9 4.95 22.69 0.70
CA PHE A 9 5.10 21.26 0.92
C PHE A 9 4.21 20.78 2.07
N VAL A 10 4.34 21.42 3.24
CA VAL A 10 3.59 21.03 4.46
C VAL A 10 2.10 21.27 4.31
N LYS A 11 1.67 22.37 3.67
CA LYS A 11 0.24 22.59 3.35
C LYS A 11 -0.33 21.50 2.45
N THR A 12 0.44 21.05 1.46
CA THR A 12 0.01 19.94 0.60
C THR A 12 -0.14 18.64 1.40
N LEU A 13 0.77 18.35 2.34
CA LEU A 13 0.60 17.21 3.26
C LEU A 13 -0.70 17.30 4.07
N GLN A 14 -0.98 18.47 4.67
CA GLN A 14 -2.20 18.73 5.44
C GLN A 14 -3.46 18.53 4.60
N MET A 15 -3.49 19.04 3.36
CA MET A 15 -4.61 18.89 2.44
C MET A 15 -4.90 17.41 2.13
N HIS A 16 -3.88 16.56 2.12
CA HIS A 16 -4.03 15.11 1.93
C HIS A 16 -4.30 14.32 3.20
N GLY A 17 -4.35 14.98 4.38
CA GLY A 17 -4.58 14.34 5.68
C GLY A 17 -3.40 13.51 6.17
N ILE A 18 -2.17 13.87 5.78
CA ILE A 18 -0.95 13.24 6.29
C ILE A 18 -0.56 13.92 7.59
N GLU A 19 -0.79 13.23 8.71
CA GLU A 19 -0.63 13.75 10.07
C GLU A 19 0.60 13.17 10.80
N HIS A 20 1.26 12.16 10.20
CA HIS A 20 2.38 11.45 10.83
C HIS A 20 3.54 11.23 9.88
N ALA A 21 4.75 11.58 10.35
CA ALA A 21 6.02 11.35 9.72
C ALA A 21 6.89 10.46 10.61
N PHE A 22 7.64 9.53 10.02
CA PHE A 22 8.49 8.58 10.72
C PHE A 22 9.90 8.61 10.14
N GLY A 23 10.91 8.60 11.01
CA GLY A 23 12.29 8.57 10.59
C GLY A 23 13.26 9.16 11.61
N ILE A 24 14.37 9.71 11.12
CA ILE A 24 15.37 10.42 11.94
C ILE A 24 15.58 11.78 11.31
N ILE A 25 15.49 12.84 12.13
CA ILE A 25 15.68 14.22 11.65
C ILE A 25 17.09 14.39 11.08
N GLY A 26 17.14 15.03 9.92
CA GLY A 26 18.39 15.32 9.23
C GLY A 26 18.41 16.72 8.61
N SER A 27 19.60 17.29 8.47
CA SER A 27 19.80 18.65 7.99
C SER A 27 19.26 18.91 6.57
N ALA A 28 19.05 17.85 5.79
CA ALA A 28 18.57 17.98 4.41
C ALA A 28 17.07 18.31 4.30
N PHE A 29 16.30 18.21 5.40
CA PHE A 29 14.88 18.51 5.43
C PHE A 29 14.42 19.27 6.70
N MET A 30 15.34 19.78 7.49
CA MET A 30 15.01 20.61 8.68
C MET A 30 13.96 21.69 8.40
N PRO A 31 14.01 22.43 7.26
CA PRO A 31 13.01 23.47 7.02
C PRO A 31 11.55 23.01 7.04
N ILE A 32 11.26 21.78 6.57
CA ILE A 32 9.89 21.26 6.69
C ILE A 32 9.60 20.70 8.08
N SER A 33 10.57 20.03 8.73
CA SER A 33 10.36 19.47 10.05
C SER A 33 10.13 20.54 11.13
N ASP A 34 10.72 21.72 11.00
CA ASP A 34 10.56 22.85 11.91
C ASP A 34 9.11 23.37 11.95
N ILE A 35 8.37 23.22 10.87
CA ILE A 35 6.97 23.67 10.79
C ILE A 35 5.94 22.54 10.97
N PHE A 36 6.35 21.29 11.15
CA PHE A 36 5.44 20.16 11.39
C PHE A 36 4.53 20.37 12.62
N PRO A 37 5.03 20.83 13.80
CA PRO A 37 4.17 21.02 14.96
C PRO A 37 3.03 22.01 14.73
N GLN A 38 3.32 23.14 14.06
CA GLN A 38 2.32 24.16 13.73
C GLN A 38 1.30 23.66 12.69
N ALA A 39 1.71 22.69 11.87
CA ALA A 39 0.86 22.05 10.87
C ALA A 39 0.06 20.85 11.41
N GLY A 40 0.22 20.49 12.68
CA GLY A 40 -0.42 19.32 13.27
C GLY A 40 0.18 18.00 12.79
N ILE A 41 1.40 18.00 12.28
CA ILE A 41 2.11 16.81 11.86
C ILE A 41 3.03 16.34 12.98
N SER A 42 2.81 15.14 13.48
CA SER A 42 3.66 14.52 14.49
C SER A 42 4.85 13.82 13.82
N PHE A 43 6.07 14.18 14.24
CA PHE A 43 7.27 13.45 13.83
C PHE A 43 7.61 12.40 14.90
N TRP A 44 7.72 11.15 14.45
CA TRP A 44 8.07 10.00 15.29
C TRP A 44 9.51 9.61 15.03
N ASP A 45 10.38 10.00 15.94
CA ASP A 45 11.80 9.67 15.91
C ASP A 45 12.03 8.20 16.23
N CYS A 46 13.10 7.62 15.69
CA CYS A 46 13.41 6.22 15.85
C CYS A 46 14.94 6.02 15.97
N ALA A 47 15.36 4.90 16.55
CA ALA A 47 16.79 4.58 16.67
C ALA A 47 17.44 4.12 15.36
N HIS A 48 16.61 3.72 14.37
CA HIS A 48 17.04 3.27 13.05
C HIS A 48 15.90 3.50 12.05
N GLU A 49 16.18 4.08 10.89
CA GLU A 49 15.16 4.46 9.90
C GLU A 49 14.33 3.26 9.40
N GLY A 50 14.93 2.09 9.27
CA GLY A 50 14.20 0.87 8.94
C GLY A 50 13.06 0.59 9.92
N SER A 51 13.27 0.84 11.23
CA SER A 51 12.20 0.74 12.24
C SER A 51 11.14 1.83 12.03
N GLY A 52 11.56 3.06 11.73
CA GLY A 52 10.65 4.17 11.39
C GLY A 52 9.77 3.83 10.18
N GLY A 53 10.36 3.25 9.15
CA GLY A 53 9.61 2.80 7.97
C GLY A 53 8.60 1.70 8.28
N MET A 54 8.94 0.73 9.14
CA MET A 54 8.00 -0.31 9.59
C MET A 54 6.89 0.26 10.48
N MET A 55 7.19 1.30 11.29
CA MET A 55 6.16 2.02 12.05
C MET A 55 5.18 2.74 11.10
N ALA A 56 5.68 3.37 10.02
CA ALA A 56 4.85 4.01 9.01
C ALA A 56 3.92 3.00 8.31
N ASP A 57 4.44 1.84 7.90
CA ASP A 57 3.65 0.76 7.31
C ASP A 57 2.57 0.27 8.27
N GLY A 58 2.94 -0.03 9.51
CA GLY A 58 2.02 -0.49 10.54
C GLY A 58 0.92 0.52 10.86
N TYR A 59 1.28 1.81 11.02
CA TYR A 59 0.32 2.89 11.25
C TYR A 59 -0.69 3.01 10.09
N THR A 60 -0.19 3.05 8.85
CA THR A 60 -1.06 3.20 7.68
C THR A 60 -2.00 2.01 7.51
N ARG A 61 -1.51 0.80 7.73
CA ARG A 61 -2.34 -0.41 7.66
C ARG A 61 -3.40 -0.48 8.77
N ALA A 62 -3.05 -0.07 9.98
CA ALA A 62 -3.97 -0.12 11.12
C ALA A 62 -5.00 1.01 11.12
N SER A 63 -4.61 2.21 10.67
CA SER A 63 -5.49 3.39 10.70
C SER A 63 -6.26 3.64 9.42
N GLY A 64 -5.79 3.08 8.28
CA GLY A 64 -6.28 3.43 6.95
C GLY A 64 -5.83 4.82 6.47
N LYS A 65 -5.05 5.56 7.26
CA LYS A 65 -4.54 6.89 6.93
C LYS A 65 -3.12 6.80 6.37
N MET A 66 -2.88 7.48 5.26
CA MET A 66 -1.55 7.57 4.67
C MET A 66 -0.58 8.30 5.61
N SER A 67 0.62 7.78 5.77
CA SER A 67 1.72 8.39 6.52
C SER A 67 2.95 8.62 5.64
N MET A 68 3.99 9.23 6.23
CA MET A 68 5.20 9.63 5.52
C MET A 68 6.45 9.03 6.17
N MET A 69 7.37 8.55 5.35
CA MET A 69 8.75 8.21 5.73
C MET A 69 9.68 9.30 5.24
N ILE A 70 10.55 9.80 6.11
CA ILE A 70 11.55 10.82 5.77
C ILE A 70 12.78 10.69 6.66
N ALA A 71 13.96 10.83 6.09
CA ALA A 71 15.23 10.81 6.80
C ALA A 71 16.30 11.61 6.07
N GLN A 72 17.50 11.70 6.65
CA GLN A 72 18.66 12.31 6.01
C GLN A 72 18.98 11.63 4.67
N ASN A 73 19.33 12.43 3.65
CA ASN A 73 19.76 11.92 2.35
C ASN A 73 20.94 10.93 2.48
N GLY A 74 21.01 10.01 1.52
CA GLY A 74 22.03 8.96 1.52
C GLY A 74 21.76 7.90 2.57
N PRO A 75 22.53 7.77 3.66
CA PRO A 75 22.45 6.64 4.59
C PRO A 75 21.10 6.50 5.27
N GLY A 76 20.42 7.59 5.63
CA GLY A 76 19.10 7.53 6.23
C GLY A 76 18.05 6.97 5.26
N ILE A 77 18.08 7.43 4.02
CA ILE A 77 17.16 6.97 2.98
C ILE A 77 17.44 5.51 2.59
N THR A 78 18.70 5.09 2.49
CA THR A 78 19.02 3.70 2.15
C THR A 78 18.54 2.70 3.22
N ASN A 79 18.45 3.10 4.49
CA ASN A 79 17.90 2.28 5.55
C ASN A 79 16.38 2.01 5.42
N PHE A 80 15.65 2.76 4.60
CA PHE A 80 14.23 2.50 4.34
C PHE A 80 13.96 1.39 3.31
N VAL A 81 14.95 0.89 2.59
CA VAL A 81 14.76 -0.07 1.48
C VAL A 81 13.85 -1.24 1.87
N THR A 82 14.13 -1.89 2.98
CA THR A 82 13.31 -3.03 3.45
C THR A 82 11.87 -2.61 3.75
N ALA A 83 11.68 -1.46 4.42
CA ALA A 83 10.35 -0.99 4.79
C ALA A 83 9.52 -0.58 3.56
N VAL A 84 10.14 0.11 2.59
CA VAL A 84 9.48 0.50 1.34
C VAL A 84 9.06 -0.74 0.55
N LYS A 85 9.96 -1.74 0.41
CA LYS A 85 9.62 -3.00 -0.28
C LYS A 85 8.54 -3.77 0.44
N THR A 86 8.53 -3.78 1.77
CA THR A 86 7.47 -4.38 2.59
C THR A 86 6.13 -3.70 2.33
N ALA A 87 6.08 -2.37 2.39
CA ALA A 87 4.88 -1.60 2.11
C ALA A 87 4.37 -1.80 0.68
N TYR A 88 5.27 -1.82 -0.32
CA TYR A 88 4.93 -2.13 -1.72
C TYR A 88 4.28 -3.52 -1.85
N TRP A 89 4.87 -4.51 -1.17
CA TRP A 89 4.39 -5.88 -1.21
C TRP A 89 3.04 -6.07 -0.49
N ASN A 90 2.78 -5.26 0.55
CA ASN A 90 1.54 -5.27 1.32
C ASN A 90 0.46 -4.32 0.78
N HIS A 91 0.71 -3.63 -0.33
CA HIS A 91 -0.21 -2.64 -0.89
C HIS A 91 -0.54 -1.49 0.07
N THR A 92 0.45 -1.05 0.84
CA THR A 92 0.33 0.07 1.77
C THR A 92 0.66 1.39 1.07
N PRO A 93 -0.29 2.33 0.92
CA PRO A 93 0.01 3.64 0.35
C PRO A 93 0.83 4.47 1.34
N LEU A 94 2.08 4.74 1.02
CA LEU A 94 3.01 5.52 1.83
C LEU A 94 3.69 6.60 0.99
N LEU A 95 3.98 7.73 1.61
CA LEU A 95 4.82 8.76 1.01
C LEU A 95 6.26 8.57 1.48
N LEU A 96 7.16 8.27 0.54
CA LEU A 96 8.60 8.30 0.77
C LEU A 96 9.15 9.66 0.33
N VAL A 97 9.60 10.46 1.28
CA VAL A 97 10.27 11.73 1.01
C VAL A 97 11.76 11.52 1.09
N THR A 98 12.44 11.71 -0.03
CA THR A 98 13.89 11.56 -0.13
C THR A 98 14.53 12.94 -0.36
N PRO A 99 15.00 13.61 0.71
CA PRO A 99 15.83 14.78 0.55
C PRO A 99 17.07 14.43 -0.27
N GLN A 100 17.55 15.32 -1.13
CA GLN A 100 18.69 15.07 -2.03
C GLN A 100 19.76 16.13 -1.83
N ALA A 101 20.97 15.85 -2.25
CA ALA A 101 22.02 16.83 -2.41
C ALA A 101 21.53 18.03 -3.24
N ALA A 102 22.16 19.19 -3.04
CA ALA A 102 21.76 20.40 -3.77
C ALA A 102 22.03 20.24 -5.28
N ASN A 103 21.08 20.65 -6.12
CA ASN A 103 21.27 20.64 -7.59
C ASN A 103 22.57 21.32 -8.05
N LYS A 104 23.00 22.35 -7.32
CA LYS A 104 24.23 23.09 -7.60
C LYS A 104 25.52 22.28 -7.43
N THR A 105 25.45 21.15 -6.68
CA THR A 105 26.62 20.36 -6.31
C THR A 105 26.49 18.88 -6.64
N ILE A 106 25.35 18.45 -7.17
CA ILE A 106 25.12 17.06 -7.54
C ILE A 106 26.15 16.59 -8.59
N GLY A 107 26.69 15.38 -8.40
CA GLY A 107 27.75 14.83 -9.25
C GLY A 107 29.17 15.28 -8.86
N GLN A 108 29.32 16.11 -7.83
CA GLN A 108 30.65 16.57 -7.35
C GLN A 108 31.18 15.73 -6.18
N GLY A 109 30.49 14.62 -5.83
CA GLY A 109 30.85 13.78 -4.69
C GLY A 109 30.56 14.44 -3.34
N GLY A 110 29.43 15.14 -3.25
CA GLY A 110 28.97 15.81 -2.03
C GLY A 110 28.74 14.83 -0.88
N PHE A 111 28.76 15.36 0.36
CA PHE A 111 28.51 14.55 1.55
C PHE A 111 27.14 13.86 1.47
N GLN A 112 27.14 12.54 1.62
CA GLN A 112 25.93 11.69 1.60
C GLN A 112 25.12 11.75 0.29
N GLU A 113 25.75 12.12 -0.81
CA GLU A 113 25.15 12.05 -2.15
C GLU A 113 25.00 10.58 -2.57
N VAL A 114 23.79 10.16 -2.89
CA VAL A 114 23.43 8.82 -3.38
C VAL A 114 22.36 8.96 -4.45
N GLU A 115 22.42 8.11 -5.46
CA GLU A 115 21.37 8.03 -6.48
C GLU A 115 20.11 7.37 -5.91
N GLN A 116 19.24 8.18 -5.32
CA GLN A 116 18.10 7.70 -4.54
C GLN A 116 16.90 7.28 -5.41
N MET A 117 16.77 7.84 -6.62
CA MET A 117 15.67 7.48 -7.51
C MET A 117 15.84 6.05 -8.03
N ALA A 118 17.03 5.70 -8.52
CA ALA A 118 17.34 4.35 -9.00
C ALA A 118 17.22 3.29 -7.89
N LEU A 119 17.52 3.66 -6.63
CA LEU A 119 17.46 2.76 -5.50
C LEU A 119 16.05 2.20 -5.26
N PHE A 120 14.99 2.98 -5.50
CA PHE A 120 13.62 2.61 -5.23
C PHE A 120 12.77 2.32 -6.48
N GLU A 121 13.35 2.31 -7.67
CA GLU A 121 12.64 2.20 -8.95
C GLU A 121 11.67 1.01 -9.00
N ASP A 122 12.05 -0.14 -8.48
CA ASP A 122 11.22 -1.37 -8.46
C ASP A 122 10.41 -1.57 -7.16
N MET A 123 10.44 -0.58 -6.25
CA MET A 123 9.86 -0.67 -4.91
C MET A 123 8.75 0.35 -4.65
N VAL A 124 8.51 1.25 -5.59
CA VAL A 124 7.47 2.27 -5.52
C VAL A 124 6.58 2.22 -6.76
N ALA A 125 5.32 2.59 -6.61
CA ALA A 125 4.40 2.65 -7.75
C ALA A 125 4.61 3.88 -8.64
N TYR A 126 5.21 4.92 -8.07
CA TYR A 126 5.51 6.17 -8.76
C TYR A 126 6.66 6.89 -8.05
N GLN A 127 7.49 7.56 -8.83
CA GLN A 127 8.54 8.42 -8.28
C GLN A 127 8.75 9.66 -9.15
N GLU A 128 9.01 10.79 -8.50
CA GLU A 128 9.28 12.04 -9.20
C GLU A 128 10.26 12.92 -8.40
N GLU A 129 11.17 13.56 -9.11
CA GLU A 129 12.06 14.58 -8.55
C GLU A 129 11.51 15.97 -8.82
N VAL A 130 11.54 16.83 -7.81
CA VAL A 130 11.24 18.25 -7.96
C VAL A 130 12.39 18.91 -8.69
N ARG A 131 12.13 19.45 -9.89
CA ARG A 131 13.13 20.11 -10.74
C ARG A 131 12.99 21.63 -10.77
N ASP A 132 11.92 22.14 -10.18
CA ASP A 132 11.62 23.56 -10.06
C ASP A 132 10.89 23.81 -8.73
N ALA A 133 11.40 24.73 -7.92
CA ALA A 133 10.84 25.03 -6.61
C ALA A 133 9.36 25.48 -6.68
N SER A 134 8.96 26.17 -7.75
CA SER A 134 7.57 26.62 -7.95
C SER A 134 6.59 25.46 -8.17
N ARG A 135 7.07 24.26 -8.49
CA ARG A 135 6.25 23.07 -8.75
C ARG A 135 6.17 22.12 -7.58
N VAL A 136 6.73 22.46 -6.43
CA VAL A 136 6.81 21.55 -5.28
C VAL A 136 5.45 20.98 -4.87
N ALA A 137 4.40 21.82 -4.77
CA ALA A 137 3.07 21.39 -4.39
C ALA A 137 2.41 20.52 -5.47
N GLU A 138 2.56 20.87 -6.75
CA GLU A 138 2.07 20.08 -7.89
C GLU A 138 2.68 18.68 -7.90
N VAL A 139 4.02 18.59 -7.78
CA VAL A 139 4.73 17.30 -7.81
C VAL A 139 4.34 16.45 -6.60
N LEU A 140 4.33 17.03 -5.39
CA LEU A 140 3.95 16.31 -4.18
C LEU A 140 2.50 15.79 -4.27
N ASN A 141 1.57 16.61 -4.74
CA ASN A 141 0.18 16.19 -4.96
C ASN A 141 0.10 14.99 -5.92
N ARG A 142 0.83 15.05 -7.04
CA ARG A 142 0.87 13.96 -8.03
C ARG A 142 1.44 12.66 -7.45
N VAL A 143 2.52 12.75 -6.68
CA VAL A 143 3.12 11.60 -6.00
C VAL A 143 2.14 10.97 -5.01
N ILE A 144 1.49 11.77 -4.16
CA ILE A 144 0.51 11.28 -3.17
C ILE A 144 -0.70 10.63 -3.87
N LEU A 145 -1.23 11.25 -4.92
CA LEU A 145 -2.36 10.69 -5.67
C LEU A 145 -2.01 9.34 -6.32
N ASN A 146 -0.79 9.20 -6.86
CA ASN A 146 -0.35 7.93 -7.42
C ASN A 146 -0.18 6.84 -6.35
N ALA A 147 0.35 7.18 -5.17
CA ALA A 147 0.42 6.25 -4.05
C ALA A 147 -0.98 5.73 -3.65
N LYS A 148 -1.94 6.64 -3.51
CA LYS A 148 -3.33 6.30 -3.16
C LYS A 148 -4.02 5.45 -4.23
N ARG A 149 -3.85 5.78 -5.52
CA ARG A 149 -4.43 5.03 -6.65
C ARG A 149 -3.88 3.62 -6.77
N ALA A 150 -2.55 3.49 -6.64
CA ALA A 150 -1.88 2.22 -6.77
C ALA A 150 -1.96 1.35 -5.49
N SER A 151 -2.40 1.92 -4.37
CA SER A 151 -2.29 1.31 -3.03
C SER A 151 -0.85 0.79 -2.81
N ALA A 152 0.14 1.68 -2.95
CA ALA A 152 1.56 1.34 -2.84
C ALA A 152 2.38 2.58 -2.49
N PRO A 153 3.63 2.45 -2.01
CA PRO A 153 4.50 3.58 -1.77
C PRO A 153 4.76 4.39 -3.04
N ALA A 154 4.91 5.70 -2.89
CA ALA A 154 5.42 6.57 -3.94
C ALA A 154 6.48 7.52 -3.37
N GLN A 155 7.46 7.88 -4.19
CA GLN A 155 8.63 8.65 -3.81
C GLN A 155 8.61 10.06 -4.40
N ILE A 156 8.84 11.07 -3.55
CA ILE A 156 9.24 12.40 -3.99
C ILE A 156 10.71 12.65 -3.64
N ASN A 157 11.51 12.97 -4.64
CA ASN A 157 12.91 13.37 -4.44
C ASN A 157 13.02 14.89 -4.42
N MET A 158 13.59 15.46 -3.34
CA MET A 158 13.59 16.89 -3.09
C MET A 158 15.01 17.43 -2.90
N PRO A 159 15.58 18.11 -3.91
CA PRO A 159 16.86 18.78 -3.75
C PRO A 159 16.83 19.82 -2.63
N ARG A 160 17.83 19.76 -1.74
CA ARG A 160 17.85 20.59 -0.52
C ARG A 160 17.97 22.08 -0.75
N ASP A 161 18.49 22.50 -1.91
CA ASP A 161 18.63 23.91 -2.26
C ASP A 161 17.34 24.57 -2.76
N PHE A 162 16.26 23.79 -2.85
CA PHE A 162 14.92 24.33 -3.10
C PHE A 162 14.19 24.78 -1.83
N TRP A 163 14.59 24.30 -0.64
CA TRP A 163 14.01 24.79 0.61
C TRP A 163 14.29 26.27 0.84
N THR A 164 13.42 26.93 1.58
CA THR A 164 13.48 28.35 1.98
C THR A 164 13.35 29.36 0.81
N GLN A 165 13.04 28.91 -0.39
CA GLN A 165 12.78 29.82 -1.50
C GLN A 165 11.35 30.38 -1.37
N VAL A 166 11.24 31.72 -1.42
CA VAL A 166 9.93 32.40 -1.48
C VAL A 166 9.48 32.45 -2.93
N ILE A 167 8.39 31.79 -3.21
CA ILE A 167 7.84 31.61 -4.56
C ILE A 167 6.37 32.02 -4.62
N ASP A 168 5.90 32.34 -5.80
CA ASP A 168 4.46 32.47 -6.05
C ASP A 168 3.94 31.10 -6.52
N ILE A 169 3.05 30.49 -5.73
CA ILE A 169 2.61 29.13 -5.92
C ILE A 169 1.10 29.01 -5.79
N ASP A 170 0.52 28.16 -6.60
CA ASP A 170 -0.85 27.70 -6.45
C ASP A 170 -0.88 26.33 -5.80
N LEU A 171 -1.62 26.22 -4.71
CA LEU A 171 -1.84 24.93 -4.06
C LEU A 171 -2.81 24.09 -4.93
N PRO A 172 -2.57 22.78 -5.06
CA PRO A 172 -3.42 21.93 -5.87
C PRO A 172 -4.80 21.75 -5.26
N GLU A 173 -5.81 21.56 -6.08
CA GLU A 173 -7.10 21.06 -5.64
C GLU A 173 -7.00 19.57 -5.35
N ILE A 174 -7.57 19.13 -4.23
CA ILE A 174 -7.62 17.71 -3.87
C ILE A 174 -8.76 17.04 -4.63
N VAL A 175 -8.42 16.17 -5.53
CA VAL A 175 -9.38 15.37 -6.29
C VAL A 175 -9.59 14.03 -5.57
N SER A 176 -10.85 13.76 -5.20
CA SER A 176 -11.26 12.41 -4.79
C SER A 176 -11.52 11.56 -6.03
N PHE A 177 -11.16 10.29 -5.97
CA PHE A 177 -11.50 9.33 -7.02
C PHE A 177 -12.15 8.10 -6.38
N GLU A 178 -13.21 7.64 -7.02
CA GLU A 178 -13.85 6.39 -6.64
C GLU A 178 -13.06 5.21 -7.22
N ARG A 179 -13.07 4.10 -6.50
CA ARG A 179 -12.52 2.85 -7.02
C ARG A 179 -13.47 2.30 -8.09
N PRO A 180 -12.96 1.78 -9.23
CA PRO A 180 -13.80 1.24 -10.26
C PRO A 180 -14.56 0.01 -9.77
N ASN A 181 -15.83 -0.08 -10.12
CA ASN A 181 -16.61 -1.30 -9.93
C ASN A 181 -16.19 -2.35 -10.98
N GLY A 182 -16.41 -3.61 -10.70
CA GLY A 182 -16.28 -4.67 -11.69
C GLY A 182 -17.30 -4.48 -12.83
N GLY A 183 -16.99 -5.01 -14.01
CA GLY A 183 -17.91 -4.97 -15.14
C GLY A 183 -19.22 -5.73 -14.82
N SER A 184 -20.37 -5.17 -15.21
CA SER A 184 -21.70 -5.75 -14.95
C SER A 184 -21.85 -7.19 -15.42
N ASP A 185 -21.30 -7.49 -16.60
CA ASP A 185 -21.38 -8.84 -17.20
C ASP A 185 -20.51 -9.84 -16.41
N ALA A 186 -19.32 -9.43 -15.98
CA ALA A 186 -18.46 -10.27 -15.15
C ALA A 186 -19.09 -10.55 -13.78
N ILE A 187 -19.74 -9.55 -13.17
CA ILE A 187 -20.47 -9.72 -11.91
C ILE A 187 -21.65 -10.68 -12.10
N ALA A 188 -22.42 -10.55 -13.19
CA ALA A 188 -23.54 -11.46 -13.48
C ALA A 188 -23.07 -12.91 -13.70
N GLN A 189 -21.95 -13.11 -14.43
CA GLN A 189 -21.35 -14.43 -14.61
C GLN A 189 -20.87 -15.03 -13.28
N ALA A 190 -20.20 -14.23 -12.45
CA ALA A 190 -19.76 -14.66 -11.12
C ALA A 190 -20.95 -15.08 -10.24
N ALA A 191 -22.03 -14.28 -10.23
CA ALA A 191 -23.25 -14.60 -9.49
C ALA A 191 -23.88 -15.92 -9.98
N ALA A 192 -23.99 -16.13 -11.28
CA ALA A 192 -24.54 -17.36 -11.85
C ALA A 192 -23.69 -18.59 -11.49
N LEU A 193 -22.34 -18.47 -11.48
CA LEU A 193 -21.46 -19.53 -11.04
C LEU A 193 -21.66 -19.87 -9.56
N LEU A 194 -21.78 -18.87 -8.70
CA LEU A 194 -21.99 -19.04 -7.26
C LEU A 194 -23.39 -19.63 -6.94
N ASP A 195 -24.42 -19.19 -7.66
CA ASP A 195 -25.79 -19.71 -7.47
C ASP A 195 -25.92 -21.17 -7.89
N SER A 196 -25.09 -21.63 -8.84
CA SER A 196 -25.08 -23.03 -9.32
C SER A 196 -24.08 -23.93 -8.58
N ALA A 197 -23.25 -23.37 -7.71
CA ALA A 197 -22.21 -24.11 -7.01
C ALA A 197 -22.81 -25.09 -5.99
N ALA A 198 -22.29 -26.30 -5.94
CA ALA A 198 -22.64 -27.29 -4.94
C ALA A 198 -21.86 -27.09 -3.63
N PHE A 199 -20.61 -26.60 -3.73
CA PHE A 199 -19.75 -26.33 -2.59
C PHE A 199 -18.85 -25.11 -2.84
N PRO A 200 -19.42 -23.90 -2.80
CA PRO A 200 -18.63 -22.68 -2.96
C PRO A 200 -17.75 -22.42 -1.74
N VAL A 201 -16.53 -21.93 -1.97
CA VAL A 201 -15.62 -21.49 -0.90
C VAL A 201 -15.17 -20.06 -1.20
N ILE A 202 -15.15 -19.21 -0.19
CA ILE A 202 -14.63 -17.84 -0.31
C ILE A 202 -13.19 -17.82 0.24
N LEU A 203 -12.30 -17.15 -0.48
CA LEU A 203 -10.91 -16.90 -0.05
C LEU A 203 -10.67 -15.40 0.03
N ASN A 204 -10.61 -14.86 1.24
CA ASN A 204 -10.33 -13.46 1.51
C ASN A 204 -8.82 -13.19 1.61
N GLY A 205 -8.38 -12.10 0.97
CA GLY A 205 -7.02 -11.57 1.09
C GLY A 205 -7.00 -10.15 1.64
N ALA A 206 -5.83 -9.51 1.62
CA ALA A 206 -5.62 -8.14 2.08
C ALA A 206 -6.58 -7.11 1.49
N GLY A 207 -6.98 -7.30 0.23
CA GLY A 207 -7.88 -6.39 -0.47
C GLY A 207 -9.25 -6.25 0.20
N VAL A 208 -9.73 -7.28 0.92
CA VAL A 208 -10.98 -7.20 1.69
C VAL A 208 -10.84 -6.20 2.85
N ILE A 209 -9.69 -6.22 3.55
CA ILE A 209 -9.39 -5.29 4.63
C ILE A 209 -9.23 -3.87 4.08
N LEU A 210 -8.38 -3.70 3.05
CA LEU A 210 -8.08 -2.42 2.43
C LEU A 210 -9.30 -1.74 1.78
N ALA A 211 -10.32 -2.52 1.43
CA ALA A 211 -11.57 -2.03 0.84
C ALA A 211 -12.70 -1.84 1.88
N ASP A 212 -12.43 -2.07 3.18
CA ASP A 212 -13.46 -2.11 4.23
C ASP A 212 -14.60 -3.09 3.89
N GLY A 213 -14.23 -4.22 3.27
CA GLY A 213 -15.15 -5.19 2.70
C GLY A 213 -15.50 -6.37 3.59
N ILE A 214 -15.06 -6.41 4.86
CA ILE A 214 -15.25 -7.55 5.77
C ILE A 214 -16.73 -7.86 5.97
N GLU A 215 -17.56 -6.86 6.28
CA GLU A 215 -18.99 -7.04 6.49
C GLU A 215 -19.73 -7.44 5.19
N ALA A 216 -19.31 -6.95 4.03
CA ALA A 216 -19.86 -7.38 2.75
C ALA A 216 -19.52 -8.84 2.45
N SER A 217 -18.27 -9.25 2.69
CA SER A 217 -17.85 -10.65 2.56
C SER A 217 -18.59 -11.56 3.50
N LYS A 218 -18.82 -11.15 4.75
CA LYS A 218 -19.60 -11.89 5.74
C LYS A 218 -21.05 -12.13 5.28
N LYS A 219 -21.75 -11.07 4.85
CA LYS A 219 -23.12 -11.19 4.31
C LYS A 219 -23.19 -12.11 3.10
N LEU A 220 -22.18 -12.07 2.23
CA LEU A 220 -22.12 -12.96 1.07
C LEU A 220 -21.90 -14.42 1.51
N ALA A 221 -21.00 -14.67 2.46
CA ALA A 221 -20.75 -15.99 3.01
C ALA A 221 -22.01 -16.59 3.65
N GLU A 222 -22.73 -15.80 4.46
CA GLU A 222 -23.99 -16.20 5.08
C GLU A 222 -25.09 -16.52 4.04
N ARG A 223 -25.21 -15.71 2.98
CA ARG A 223 -26.16 -15.93 1.90
C ARG A 223 -25.91 -17.22 1.13
N LEU A 224 -24.64 -17.56 0.91
CA LEU A 224 -24.22 -18.74 0.13
C LEU A 224 -24.03 -19.99 1.03
N ASP A 225 -24.13 -19.85 2.35
CA ASP A 225 -23.67 -20.84 3.33
C ASP A 225 -22.26 -21.36 3.00
N ALA A 226 -21.38 -20.44 2.56
CA ALA A 226 -20.07 -20.74 2.06
C ALA A 226 -19.00 -20.56 3.15
N PRO A 227 -18.15 -21.56 3.39
CA PRO A 227 -17.02 -21.41 4.29
C PRO A 227 -16.00 -20.39 3.72
N VAL A 228 -15.39 -19.65 4.66
CA VAL A 228 -14.42 -18.60 4.32
C VAL A 228 -13.03 -18.99 4.80
N CYS A 229 -12.12 -19.13 3.85
CA CYS A 229 -10.69 -19.22 4.09
C CYS A 229 -10.07 -17.82 3.99
N VAL A 230 -8.92 -17.62 4.63
CA VAL A 230 -8.14 -16.37 4.53
C VAL A 230 -6.69 -16.66 4.14
N GLY A 231 -5.99 -15.69 3.57
CA GLY A 231 -4.54 -15.78 3.36
C GLY A 231 -3.83 -15.81 4.73
N TYR A 232 -2.76 -16.59 4.88
CA TYR A 232 -2.05 -16.80 6.16
C TYR A 232 -1.52 -15.51 6.83
N GLN A 233 -1.34 -14.43 6.06
CA GLN A 233 -0.91 -13.12 6.57
C GLN A 233 -2.09 -12.17 6.88
N HIS A 234 -3.32 -12.59 6.62
CA HIS A 234 -4.51 -11.75 6.71
C HIS A 234 -5.63 -12.45 7.47
N ASN A 235 -5.31 -12.93 8.68
CA ASN A 235 -6.27 -13.61 9.56
C ASN A 235 -7.41 -12.70 10.01
N ASP A 236 -7.24 -11.40 9.89
CA ASP A 236 -8.19 -10.33 10.14
C ASP A 236 -9.15 -10.04 8.98
N ALA A 237 -8.96 -10.71 7.82
CA ALA A 237 -9.84 -10.52 6.65
C ALA A 237 -11.23 -11.15 6.79
N PHE A 238 -11.51 -11.86 7.90
CA PHE A 238 -12.83 -12.39 8.25
C PHE A 238 -12.89 -12.65 9.76
N PRO A 239 -14.06 -12.46 10.42
CA PRO A 239 -14.18 -12.69 11.87
C PRO A 239 -13.88 -14.15 12.26
N GLY A 240 -12.84 -14.37 13.06
CA GLY A 240 -12.40 -15.69 13.48
C GLY A 240 -13.40 -16.46 14.37
N SER A 241 -14.36 -15.76 14.98
CA SER A 241 -15.45 -16.36 15.77
C SER A 241 -16.68 -16.75 14.94
N HIS A 242 -16.70 -16.42 13.65
CA HIS A 242 -17.85 -16.71 12.80
C HIS A 242 -17.94 -18.21 12.46
N PRO A 243 -19.14 -18.84 12.48
CA PRO A 243 -19.31 -20.28 12.21
C PRO A 243 -18.77 -20.73 10.83
N LEU A 244 -18.79 -19.86 9.83
CA LEU A 244 -18.27 -20.14 8.49
C LEU A 244 -16.75 -19.88 8.34
N PHE A 245 -16.05 -19.44 9.40
CA PHE A 245 -14.61 -19.25 9.33
C PHE A 245 -13.87 -20.59 9.29
N ALA A 246 -13.24 -20.91 8.17
CA ALA A 246 -12.52 -22.17 7.97
C ALA A 246 -11.05 -22.12 8.39
N GLY A 247 -10.48 -20.91 8.45
CA GLY A 247 -9.09 -20.70 8.84
C GLY A 247 -8.17 -20.25 7.69
N PRO A 248 -6.89 -20.00 8.00
CA PRO A 248 -5.91 -19.53 7.03
C PRO A 248 -5.42 -20.64 6.10
N LEU A 249 -5.15 -20.28 4.85
CA LEU A 249 -4.43 -21.09 3.85
C LEU A 249 -2.98 -20.62 3.73
N GLY A 250 -2.11 -21.49 3.20
CA GLY A 250 -0.73 -21.18 2.91
C GLY A 250 0.27 -21.82 3.87
N TYR A 251 1.51 -21.32 3.85
CA TYR A 251 2.65 -21.94 4.54
C TYR A 251 2.41 -22.31 6.01
N ASN A 252 1.79 -21.42 6.77
CA ASN A 252 1.40 -21.63 8.17
C ASN A 252 -0.14 -21.76 8.33
N GLY A 253 -0.78 -22.31 7.30
CA GLY A 253 -2.23 -22.41 7.26
C GLY A 253 -2.80 -23.54 8.11
N SER A 254 -4.12 -23.58 8.16
CA SER A 254 -4.90 -24.61 8.84
C SER A 254 -5.07 -25.85 7.96
N LYS A 255 -4.77 -27.03 8.49
CA LYS A 255 -5.03 -28.30 7.81
C LYS A 255 -6.52 -28.46 7.47
N ALA A 256 -7.41 -28.09 8.38
CA ALA A 256 -8.85 -28.15 8.17
C ALA A 256 -9.30 -27.25 7.01
N ALA A 257 -8.76 -26.01 6.91
CA ALA A 257 -9.03 -25.12 5.79
C ALA A 257 -8.54 -25.69 4.46
N MET A 258 -7.38 -26.35 4.45
CA MET A 258 -6.84 -27.02 3.26
C MET A 258 -7.68 -28.20 2.81
N GLU A 259 -8.12 -29.04 3.74
CA GLU A 259 -9.00 -30.18 3.45
C GLU A 259 -10.39 -29.72 2.98
N LEU A 260 -10.82 -28.54 3.43
CA LEU A 260 -12.11 -27.98 3.07
C LEU A 260 -12.08 -27.38 1.66
N ILE A 261 -11.13 -26.50 1.35
CA ILE A 261 -11.06 -25.86 0.02
C ILE A 261 -10.81 -26.87 -1.11
N LEU A 262 -10.15 -27.97 -0.82
CA LEU A 262 -9.95 -29.07 -1.77
C LEU A 262 -11.26 -29.63 -2.36
N LYS A 263 -12.37 -29.50 -1.62
CA LYS A 263 -13.70 -29.99 -2.02
C LYS A 263 -14.50 -28.98 -2.85
N ALA A 264 -13.99 -27.73 -2.99
CA ALA A 264 -14.71 -26.67 -3.67
C ALA A 264 -14.89 -26.97 -5.16
N ASP A 265 -16.09 -26.70 -5.68
CA ASP A 265 -16.37 -26.64 -7.12
C ASP A 265 -16.30 -25.22 -7.65
N VAL A 266 -16.49 -24.20 -6.79
CA VAL A 266 -16.26 -22.79 -7.08
C VAL A 266 -15.46 -22.14 -5.96
N VAL A 267 -14.42 -21.39 -6.28
CA VAL A 267 -13.66 -20.58 -5.32
C VAL A 267 -13.79 -19.11 -5.67
N LEU A 268 -14.38 -18.32 -4.78
CA LEU A 268 -14.45 -16.88 -4.89
C LEU A 268 -13.28 -16.25 -4.15
N CYS A 269 -12.34 -15.70 -4.90
CA CYS A 269 -11.12 -15.06 -4.39
C CYS A 269 -11.32 -13.54 -4.32
N LEU A 270 -11.44 -12.99 -3.12
CA LEU A 270 -11.68 -11.57 -2.87
C LEU A 270 -10.39 -10.86 -2.41
N GLY A 271 -9.90 -9.93 -3.21
CA GLY A 271 -8.74 -9.10 -2.85
C GLY A 271 -7.49 -9.90 -2.53
N THR A 272 -7.29 -11.01 -3.21
CA THR A 272 -6.10 -11.86 -3.09
C THR A 272 -5.45 -12.11 -4.44
N ARG A 273 -4.15 -11.86 -4.54
CA ARG A 273 -3.36 -12.15 -5.73
C ARG A 273 -3.03 -13.63 -5.92
N LEU A 274 -3.55 -14.50 -5.06
CA LEU A 274 -3.27 -15.93 -5.06
C LEU A 274 -1.77 -16.25 -5.07
N ASN A 275 -1.01 -15.47 -4.32
CA ASN A 275 0.44 -15.61 -4.20
C ASN A 275 0.80 -17.11 -3.96
N PRO A 276 1.85 -17.64 -4.61
CA PRO A 276 2.24 -19.05 -4.47
C PRO A 276 2.39 -19.48 -3.01
N PHE A 277 2.91 -18.63 -2.11
CA PHE A 277 3.02 -18.93 -0.68
C PHE A 277 1.67 -19.19 0.01
N SER A 278 0.59 -18.56 -0.47
CA SER A 278 -0.78 -18.78 0.03
C SER A 278 -1.45 -19.98 -0.61
N THR A 279 -0.84 -20.62 -1.61
CA THR A 279 -1.41 -21.77 -2.34
C THR A 279 -0.47 -22.97 -2.41
N LEU A 280 0.66 -22.93 -1.68
CA LEU A 280 1.60 -24.07 -1.59
C LEU A 280 0.96 -25.24 -0.84
N PRO A 281 1.22 -26.48 -1.28
CA PRO A 281 0.86 -27.68 -0.53
C PRO A 281 1.33 -27.61 0.94
N GLY A 282 0.50 -28.06 1.85
CA GLY A 282 0.78 -28.12 3.28
C GLY A 282 0.32 -29.42 3.91
N TYR A 283 1.03 -29.90 4.91
CA TYR A 283 0.74 -31.16 5.59
C TYR A 283 0.61 -32.38 4.66
N GLY A 284 1.35 -32.39 3.53
CA GLY A 284 1.25 -33.42 2.51
C GLY A 284 -0.01 -33.33 1.63
N ILE A 285 -0.79 -32.27 1.74
CA ILE A 285 -2.02 -32.04 0.96
C ILE A 285 -1.74 -31.03 -0.15
N ASP A 286 -1.93 -31.41 -1.40
CA ASP A 286 -2.05 -30.51 -2.55
C ASP A 286 -3.51 -30.01 -2.59
N TYR A 287 -3.78 -28.98 -1.79
CA TYR A 287 -5.14 -28.56 -1.47
C TYR A 287 -5.79 -27.62 -2.48
N TRP A 288 -5.06 -27.17 -3.51
CA TRP A 288 -5.70 -26.30 -4.49
C TRP A 288 -6.64 -27.12 -5.39
N PRO A 289 -7.95 -26.78 -5.43
CA PRO A 289 -8.92 -27.58 -6.20
C PRO A 289 -8.69 -27.41 -7.70
N LYS A 290 -8.28 -28.50 -8.39
CA LYS A 290 -7.84 -28.46 -9.80
C LYS A 290 -8.98 -28.24 -10.79
N ASP A 291 -10.17 -28.73 -10.43
CA ASP A 291 -11.37 -28.70 -11.28
C ASP A 291 -12.34 -27.58 -10.92
N ALA A 292 -12.07 -26.82 -9.85
CA ALA A 292 -12.93 -25.73 -9.41
C ALA A 292 -12.87 -24.55 -10.40
N LYS A 293 -14.02 -23.89 -10.56
CA LYS A 293 -14.09 -22.59 -11.21
C LYS A 293 -13.58 -21.52 -10.25
N ILE A 294 -12.67 -20.68 -10.74
CA ILE A 294 -12.08 -19.61 -9.92
C ILE A 294 -12.65 -18.28 -10.37
N ILE A 295 -13.24 -17.56 -9.42
CA ILE A 295 -13.67 -16.17 -9.59
C ILE A 295 -12.66 -15.31 -8.82
N GLN A 296 -11.96 -14.42 -9.48
CA GLN A 296 -10.99 -13.53 -8.84
C GLN A 296 -11.44 -12.07 -8.93
N VAL A 297 -11.50 -11.39 -7.79
CA VAL A 297 -11.84 -9.98 -7.66
C VAL A 297 -10.63 -9.24 -7.10
N ASP A 298 -10.07 -8.34 -7.87
CA ASP A 298 -8.92 -7.53 -7.48
C ASP A 298 -9.03 -6.13 -8.08
N ILE A 299 -8.53 -5.10 -7.37
CA ILE A 299 -8.45 -3.72 -7.87
C ILE A 299 -7.40 -3.57 -8.97
N ASN A 300 -6.37 -4.41 -8.95
CA ASN A 300 -5.29 -4.43 -9.91
C ASN A 300 -5.53 -5.53 -10.95
N ALA A 301 -5.89 -5.12 -12.17
CA ALA A 301 -6.17 -6.02 -13.28
C ALA A 301 -4.97 -6.93 -13.63
N ASP A 302 -3.73 -6.48 -13.42
CA ASP A 302 -2.51 -7.27 -13.70
C ASP A 302 -2.37 -8.49 -12.77
N ARG A 303 -3.15 -8.55 -11.70
CA ARG A 303 -3.17 -9.67 -10.74
C ARG A 303 -4.16 -10.76 -11.11
N ILE A 304 -5.17 -10.43 -11.93
CA ILE A 304 -6.21 -11.38 -12.32
C ILE A 304 -5.63 -12.42 -13.27
N GLY A 305 -5.78 -13.69 -12.91
CA GLY A 305 -5.26 -14.81 -13.71
C GLY A 305 -3.73 -15.00 -13.70
N LEU A 306 -2.98 -14.17 -12.95
CA LEU A 306 -1.51 -14.21 -12.95
C LEU A 306 -0.95 -15.55 -12.43
N THR A 307 -1.55 -16.11 -11.39
CA THR A 307 -1.03 -17.30 -10.69
C THR A 307 -1.92 -18.53 -10.83
N LYS A 308 -3.19 -18.34 -10.99
CA LYS A 308 -4.19 -19.40 -11.19
C LYS A 308 -5.10 -19.03 -12.35
N LYS A 309 -5.49 -20.00 -13.14
CA LYS A 309 -6.47 -19.80 -14.22
C LYS A 309 -7.82 -19.42 -13.60
N VAL A 310 -8.43 -18.34 -14.09
CA VAL A 310 -9.74 -17.81 -13.67
C VAL A 310 -10.71 -17.88 -14.83
#